data_5b6ac2064ae180d09e3361f9b1787564
#
_entry.id   5b6ac2064ae180d09e3361f9b1787564
#
_cell.length_a   1.000
_cell.length_b   1.000
_cell.length_c   1.000
_cell.angle_alpha   90.00
_cell.angle_beta   90.00
_cell.angle_gamma   90.00
#
_symmetry.space_group_name_H-M   'P 1'
#
loop_
_entity.id
_entity.type
_entity.pdbx_description
1 polymer ?
#
loop_
_entity_poly.entity_id
_entity_poly.type
_entity_poly.pdbx_seq_one_letter_code
_entity_poly.pdbx_strand_id
1 'polypeptide(L)'
;MTEEKNNKIERVLGIYTRLLNGSIVKKSEEAANYGVNERSIQRDIDDIRNYLELDGERVGCINNVIYDRSSKGYRLEKVCKMKLSNSEVLALCKILLDSRAFTKTEMTQMLDRLISCCVPETNQRMLKELIRNEEFHYVEPKHRTVFMDKLWELGTAINGCRCIEIEYTRSKDKITVTRKLRPVAVMFSEFYFYLTAFIDDEKVQENFKVLNDAFPTIYRLD
;
A
#
# COMPACT_ATOMS: atom_id res chain seq x y z
N MET A 1 36.33 -33.83 2.52
CA MET A 1 35.91 -32.42 2.75
C MET A 1 35.12 -31.79 1.59
N THR A 2 35.30 -32.20 0.35
CA THR A 2 34.58 -31.68 -0.83
C THR A 2 33.17 -32.27 -1.00
N GLU A 3 32.97 -33.56 -0.73
CA GLU A 3 31.68 -34.25 -0.86
C GLU A 3 30.64 -33.80 0.21
N GLU A 4 31.05 -33.62 1.46
CA GLU A 4 30.15 -33.12 2.52
C GLU A 4 29.68 -31.70 2.28
N LYS A 5 30.51 -30.82 1.70
CA LYS A 5 30.13 -29.46 1.34
C LYS A 5 29.13 -29.43 0.19
N ASN A 6 29.32 -30.27 -0.82
CA ASN A 6 28.37 -30.38 -1.93
C ASN A 6 27.00 -30.89 -1.45
N ASN A 7 26.99 -31.85 -0.53
CA ASN A 7 25.77 -32.42 0.04
C ASN A 7 25.00 -31.40 0.90
N LYS A 8 25.71 -30.49 1.61
CA LYS A 8 25.04 -29.39 2.36
C LYS A 8 24.40 -28.37 1.43
N ILE A 9 25.08 -27.92 0.38
CA ILE A 9 24.57 -26.94 -0.57
C ILE A 9 23.33 -27.48 -1.27
N GLU A 10 23.37 -28.71 -1.76
CA GLU A 10 22.23 -29.35 -2.41
C GLU A 10 21.02 -29.47 -1.48
N ARG A 11 21.24 -29.81 -0.22
CA ARG A 11 20.21 -29.90 0.80
C ARG A 11 19.56 -28.53 1.09
N VAL A 12 20.36 -27.49 1.32
CA VAL A 12 19.87 -26.12 1.59
C VAL A 12 19.07 -25.61 0.41
N LEU A 13 19.56 -25.76 -0.82
CA LEU A 13 18.84 -25.35 -2.04
C LEU A 13 17.56 -26.16 -2.24
N GLY A 14 17.57 -27.47 -1.96
CA GLY A 14 16.38 -28.32 -2.04
C GLY A 14 15.29 -27.91 -1.05
N ILE A 15 15.66 -27.61 0.20
CA ILE A 15 14.74 -27.10 1.23
C ILE A 15 14.20 -25.73 0.80
N TYR A 16 15.06 -24.83 0.35
CA TYR A 16 14.70 -23.50 -0.10
C TYR A 16 13.70 -23.53 -1.28
N THR A 17 13.96 -24.37 -2.29
CA THR A 17 13.09 -24.54 -3.44
C THR A 17 11.70 -25.04 -3.04
N ARG A 18 11.60 -25.99 -2.08
CA ARG A 18 10.31 -26.45 -1.55
C ARG A 18 9.55 -25.35 -0.80
N LEU A 19 10.25 -24.58 0.02
CA LEU A 19 9.66 -23.42 0.68
C LEU A 19 9.14 -22.38 -0.32
N LEU A 20 9.89 -22.10 -1.39
CA LEU A 20 9.45 -21.20 -2.47
C LEU A 20 8.18 -21.69 -3.18
N ASN A 21 8.05 -23.00 -3.35
CA ASN A 21 6.90 -23.65 -3.97
C ASN A 21 5.69 -23.76 -3.01
N GLY A 22 5.77 -23.19 -1.81
CA GLY A 22 4.69 -23.19 -0.82
C GLY A 22 4.54 -24.50 -0.04
N SER A 23 5.53 -25.41 -0.15
CA SER A 23 5.51 -26.66 0.59
C SER A 23 5.84 -26.46 2.07
N ILE A 24 5.25 -27.29 2.92
CA ILE A 24 5.56 -27.34 4.35
C ILE A 24 6.75 -28.26 4.54
N VAL A 25 7.80 -27.77 5.18
CA VAL A 25 9.05 -28.47 5.44
C VAL A 25 9.06 -28.95 6.90
N LYS A 26 9.04 -30.27 7.13
CA LYS A 26 9.14 -30.86 8.46
C LYS A 26 10.56 -31.37 8.70
N LYS A 27 11.15 -31.00 9.84
CA LYS A 27 12.53 -31.39 10.15
C LYS A 27 12.78 -32.89 10.13
N SER A 28 11.87 -33.67 10.68
CA SER A 28 11.98 -35.13 10.73
C SER A 28 11.96 -35.78 9.34
N GLU A 29 11.07 -35.29 8.45
CA GLU A 29 11.00 -35.78 7.07
C GLU A 29 12.26 -35.45 6.28
N GLU A 30 12.74 -34.20 6.40
CA GLU A 30 13.95 -33.76 5.71
C GLU A 30 15.22 -34.44 6.27
N ALA A 31 15.27 -34.65 7.59
CA ALA A 31 16.38 -35.38 8.22
C ALA A 31 16.45 -36.80 7.69
N ALA A 32 15.36 -37.51 7.54
CA ALA A 32 15.29 -38.83 6.93
C ALA A 32 15.65 -38.81 5.45
N ASN A 33 15.13 -37.84 4.67
CA ASN A 33 15.40 -37.75 3.23
C ASN A 33 16.89 -37.55 2.90
N TYR A 34 17.56 -36.73 3.72
CA TYR A 34 18.99 -36.41 3.50
C TYR A 34 19.95 -37.20 4.36
N GLY A 35 19.46 -38.13 5.19
CA GLY A 35 20.32 -38.96 6.05
C GLY A 35 21.11 -38.16 7.11
N VAL A 36 20.55 -37.07 7.61
CA VAL A 36 21.18 -36.18 8.59
C VAL A 36 20.28 -36.04 9.85
N ASN A 37 20.84 -35.48 10.92
CA ASN A 37 20.05 -35.23 12.12
C ASN A 37 19.19 -33.96 11.99
N GLU A 38 18.11 -33.86 12.76
CA GLU A 38 17.20 -32.69 12.75
C GLU A 38 17.89 -31.36 13.13
N ARG A 39 18.98 -31.41 13.89
CA ARG A 39 19.76 -30.21 14.22
C ARG A 39 20.46 -29.63 12.98
N SER A 40 20.87 -30.50 12.05
CA SER A 40 21.45 -30.07 10.77
C SER A 40 20.39 -29.37 9.93
N ILE A 41 19.18 -29.92 9.84
CA ILE A 41 18.04 -29.27 9.15
C ILE A 41 17.69 -27.94 9.80
N GLN A 42 17.71 -27.85 11.14
CA GLN A 42 17.46 -26.57 11.81
C GLN A 42 18.48 -25.50 11.42
N ARG A 43 19.76 -25.85 11.37
CA ARG A 43 20.81 -24.93 10.93
C ARG A 43 20.63 -24.50 9.47
N ASP A 44 20.25 -25.43 8.59
CA ASP A 44 19.99 -25.12 7.19
C ASP A 44 18.80 -24.16 7.05
N ILE A 45 17.75 -24.32 7.86
CA ILE A 45 16.60 -23.39 7.90
C ILE A 45 17.03 -22.00 8.42
N ASP A 46 17.91 -21.97 9.43
CA ASP A 46 18.43 -20.70 9.96
C ASP A 46 19.37 -20.01 8.96
N ASP A 47 20.17 -20.78 8.21
CA ASP A 47 20.97 -20.26 7.08
C ASP A 47 20.07 -19.64 5.98
N ILE A 48 18.95 -20.30 5.65
CA ILE A 48 17.96 -19.79 4.71
C ILE A 48 17.29 -18.50 5.24
N ARG A 49 16.94 -18.43 6.52
CA ARG A 49 16.40 -17.21 7.14
C ARG A 49 17.36 -16.03 7.02
N ASN A 50 18.61 -16.25 7.41
CA ASN A 50 19.67 -15.24 7.33
C ASN A 50 19.87 -14.76 5.88
N TYR A 51 19.86 -15.68 4.92
CA TYR A 51 19.93 -15.32 3.51
C TYR A 51 18.74 -14.47 3.06
N LEU A 52 17.52 -14.87 3.42
CA LEU A 52 16.31 -14.16 3.07
C LEU A 52 16.21 -12.77 3.72
N GLU A 53 16.74 -12.61 4.92
CA GLU A 53 16.82 -11.33 5.62
C GLU A 53 17.75 -10.36 4.88
N LEU A 54 18.94 -10.82 4.52
CA LEU A 54 19.94 -10.06 3.75
C LEU A 54 19.47 -9.74 2.33
N ASP A 55 18.82 -10.70 1.65
CA ASP A 55 18.28 -10.51 0.30
C ASP A 55 17.01 -9.62 0.35
N GLY A 56 16.23 -9.70 1.41
CA GLY A 56 15.06 -8.86 1.66
C GLY A 56 15.37 -7.36 1.71
N GLU A 57 16.54 -6.99 2.22
CA GLU A 57 17.03 -5.60 2.18
C GLU A 57 17.34 -5.14 0.75
N ARG A 58 17.71 -6.06 -0.12
CA ARG A 58 18.16 -5.80 -1.48
C ARG A 58 17.01 -5.82 -2.50
N VAL A 59 16.03 -6.72 -2.32
CA VAL A 59 14.93 -6.97 -3.28
C VAL A 59 13.61 -6.32 -2.83
N GLY A 60 13.52 -5.83 -1.59
CA GLY A 60 12.31 -5.19 -1.07
C GLY A 60 11.17 -6.16 -0.72
N CYS A 61 11.42 -7.47 -0.76
CA CYS A 61 10.49 -8.52 -0.33
C CYS A 61 11.04 -9.19 0.93
N ILE A 62 10.37 -9.08 2.06
CA ILE A 62 10.72 -9.85 3.25
C ILE A 62 10.00 -11.20 3.15
N ASN A 63 10.72 -12.20 2.68
CA ASN A 63 10.32 -13.59 2.83
C ASN A 63 10.82 -14.08 4.19
N ASN A 64 9.94 -14.58 5.04
CA ASN A 64 10.34 -15.13 6.32
C ASN A 64 9.94 -16.60 6.42
N VAL A 65 10.86 -17.45 6.94
CA VAL A 65 10.55 -18.85 7.20
C VAL A 65 9.99 -18.95 8.62
N ILE A 66 8.68 -19.14 8.74
CA ILE A 66 7.98 -19.29 10.02
C ILE A 66 7.67 -20.75 10.32
N TYR A 67 7.60 -21.08 11.61
CA TYR A 67 7.13 -22.39 12.07
C TYR A 67 5.60 -22.33 12.25
N ASP A 68 4.90 -23.14 11.47
CA ASP A 68 3.45 -23.30 11.60
C ASP A 68 3.13 -24.46 12.55
N ARG A 69 2.49 -24.12 13.66
CA ARG A 69 2.13 -25.09 14.70
C ARG A 69 1.03 -26.05 14.25
N SER A 70 0.16 -25.63 13.33
CA SER A 70 -0.96 -26.45 12.85
C SER A 70 -0.47 -27.59 11.98
N SER A 71 0.47 -27.31 11.11
CA SER A 71 1.08 -28.29 10.19
C SER A 71 2.34 -28.97 10.75
N LYS A 72 2.81 -28.53 11.93
CA LYS A 72 4.06 -28.97 12.59
C LYS A 72 5.28 -28.89 11.68
N GLY A 73 5.37 -27.83 10.86
CA GLY A 73 6.42 -27.66 9.88
C GLY A 73 6.78 -26.21 9.62
N TYR A 74 7.81 -25.99 8.84
CA TYR A 74 8.21 -24.66 8.39
C TYR A 74 7.59 -24.35 7.05
N ARG A 75 7.09 -23.12 6.89
CA ARG A 75 6.61 -22.58 5.62
C ARG A 75 7.23 -21.23 5.34
N LEU A 76 7.32 -20.89 4.07
CA LEU A 76 7.69 -19.54 3.67
C LEU A 76 6.46 -18.64 3.81
N GLU A 77 6.57 -17.63 4.67
CA GLU A 77 5.62 -16.55 4.70
C GLU A 77 6.12 -15.47 3.73
N LYS A 78 5.44 -15.38 2.60
CA LYS A 78 5.67 -14.26 1.68
C LYS A 78 5.02 -13.02 2.27
N VAL A 79 5.70 -12.36 3.17
CA VAL A 79 5.36 -10.99 3.52
C VAL A 79 5.92 -10.13 2.40
N CYS A 80 5.14 -10.00 1.32
CA CYS A 80 5.38 -8.98 0.31
C CYS A 80 5.13 -7.61 0.97
N LYS A 81 6.05 -7.16 1.78
CA LYS A 81 6.29 -5.75 1.94
C LYS A 81 7.02 -5.38 0.66
N MET A 82 6.28 -5.03 -0.38
CA MET A 82 6.86 -4.33 -1.52
C MET A 82 7.50 -3.07 -0.95
N LYS A 83 8.78 -3.17 -0.67
CA LYS A 83 9.57 -1.99 -0.35
C LYS A 83 9.79 -1.30 -1.68
N LEU A 84 9.17 -0.14 -1.83
CA LEU A 84 9.53 0.78 -2.91
C LEU A 84 11.04 1.05 -2.82
N SER A 85 11.70 1.13 -3.95
CA SER A 85 13.10 1.57 -4.00
C SER A 85 13.21 3.03 -3.52
N ASN A 86 14.37 3.43 -3.04
CA ASN A 86 14.61 4.83 -2.62
C ASN A 86 14.23 5.84 -3.71
N SER A 87 14.47 5.51 -4.97
CA SER A 87 14.12 6.36 -6.12
C SER A 87 12.62 6.48 -6.32
N GLU A 88 11.86 5.37 -6.15
CA GLU A 88 10.40 5.38 -6.23
C GLU A 88 9.79 6.17 -5.08
N VAL A 89 10.29 5.99 -3.85
CA VAL A 89 9.85 6.79 -2.70
C VAL A 89 10.13 8.27 -2.92
N LEU A 90 11.33 8.63 -3.40
CA LEU A 90 11.67 10.02 -3.72
C LEU A 90 10.73 10.61 -4.77
N ALA A 91 10.45 9.86 -5.85
CA ALA A 91 9.53 10.29 -6.90
C ALA A 91 8.11 10.51 -6.35
N LEU A 92 7.60 9.59 -5.54
CA LEU A 92 6.29 9.73 -4.88
C LEU A 92 6.25 10.94 -3.95
N CYS A 93 7.29 11.16 -3.14
CA CYS A 93 7.37 12.35 -2.29
C CYS A 93 7.32 13.65 -3.10
N LYS A 94 8.05 13.72 -4.24
CA LYS A 94 8.03 14.90 -5.11
C LYS A 94 6.65 15.13 -5.74
N ILE A 95 5.99 14.09 -6.23
CA ILE A 95 4.63 14.16 -6.78
C ILE A 95 3.63 14.60 -5.72
N LEU A 96 3.71 14.02 -4.50
CA LEU A 96 2.83 14.40 -3.40
C LEU A 96 3.00 15.87 -3.02
N LEU A 97 4.22 16.36 -2.91
CA LEU A 97 4.51 17.76 -2.59
C LEU A 97 4.00 18.71 -3.69
N ASP A 98 4.17 18.36 -4.96
CA ASP A 98 3.69 19.17 -6.08
C ASP A 98 2.16 19.13 -6.22
N SER A 99 1.50 18.09 -5.74
CA SER A 99 0.03 17.94 -5.81
C SER A 99 -0.72 19.04 -5.06
N ARG A 100 -0.16 19.58 -3.99
CA ARG A 100 -0.78 20.61 -3.12
C ARG A 100 -2.20 20.26 -2.68
N ALA A 101 -2.52 18.97 -2.59
CA ALA A 101 -3.87 18.49 -2.35
C ALA A 101 -4.25 18.39 -0.88
N PHE A 102 -3.27 18.43 0.01
CA PHE A 102 -3.41 18.13 1.43
C PHE A 102 -3.01 19.32 2.30
N THR A 103 -3.52 19.37 3.51
CA THR A 103 -3.02 20.33 4.50
C THR A 103 -1.53 20.06 4.79
N LYS A 104 -0.80 21.07 5.24
CA LYS A 104 0.63 20.90 5.54
C LYS A 104 0.87 19.78 6.56
N THR A 105 -0.02 19.68 7.55
CA THR A 105 0.06 18.64 8.59
C THR A 105 -0.14 17.24 8.01
N GLU A 106 -1.17 17.05 7.17
CA GLU A 106 -1.42 15.76 6.50
C GLU A 106 -0.25 15.38 5.60
N MET A 107 0.24 16.33 4.80
CA MET A 107 1.38 16.12 3.90
C MET A 107 2.61 15.66 4.66
N THR A 108 3.03 16.39 5.70
CA THR A 108 4.20 16.00 6.51
C THR A 108 4.04 14.61 7.13
N GLN A 109 2.86 14.31 7.68
CA GLN A 109 2.60 12.99 8.25
C GLN A 109 2.62 11.85 7.22
N MET A 110 2.13 12.09 6.00
CA MET A 110 2.19 11.10 4.92
C MET A 110 3.62 10.85 4.46
N LEU A 111 4.40 11.91 4.27
CA LEU A 111 5.81 11.81 3.91
C LEU A 111 6.62 11.05 4.96
N ASP A 112 6.45 11.39 6.24
CA ASP A 112 7.13 10.70 7.33
C ASP A 112 6.78 9.21 7.38
N ARG A 113 5.50 8.85 7.24
CA ARG A 113 5.07 7.44 7.19
C ARG A 113 5.62 6.72 5.97
N LEU A 114 5.56 7.33 4.78
CA LEU A 114 6.07 6.74 3.55
C LEU A 114 7.57 6.46 3.66
N ILE A 115 8.34 7.43 4.15
CA ILE A 115 9.78 7.30 4.34
C ILE A 115 10.11 6.25 5.39
N SER A 116 9.47 6.30 6.56
CA SER A 116 9.76 5.37 7.66
C SER A 116 9.39 3.92 7.34
N CYS A 117 8.33 3.70 6.55
CA CYS A 117 7.87 2.37 6.20
C CYS A 117 8.59 1.76 5.00
N CYS A 118 9.04 2.59 4.05
CA CYS A 118 9.55 2.11 2.76
C CYS A 118 11.06 2.27 2.57
N VAL A 119 11.71 3.13 3.36
CA VAL A 119 13.15 3.47 3.22
C VAL A 119 13.96 2.88 4.37
N PRO A 120 15.08 2.19 4.10
CA PRO A 120 16.01 1.76 5.14
C PRO A 120 16.49 2.94 6.01
N GLU A 121 16.64 2.73 7.31
CA GLU A 121 17.03 3.77 8.27
C GLU A 121 18.28 4.55 7.84
N THR A 122 19.26 3.85 7.26
CA THR A 122 20.50 4.44 6.74
C THR A 122 20.27 5.52 5.67
N ASN A 123 19.18 5.43 4.91
CA ASN A 123 18.88 6.32 3.78
C ASN A 123 17.78 7.34 4.08
N GLN A 124 17.03 7.18 5.19
CA GLN A 124 15.91 8.07 5.52
C GLN A 124 16.35 9.53 5.66
N ARG A 125 17.49 9.76 6.32
CA ARG A 125 18.04 11.11 6.49
C ARG A 125 18.35 11.78 5.16
N MET A 126 19.04 11.06 4.27
CA MET A 126 19.38 11.57 2.94
C MET A 126 18.11 11.91 2.13
N LEU A 127 17.09 11.03 2.17
CA LEU A 127 15.84 11.26 1.44
C LEU A 127 15.10 12.51 1.99
N LYS A 128 15.02 12.67 3.32
CA LYS A 128 14.44 13.87 3.95
C LYS A 128 15.18 15.14 3.54
N GLU A 129 16.50 15.09 3.45
CA GLU A 129 17.30 16.24 2.96
C GLU A 129 16.98 16.60 1.51
N LEU A 130 16.72 15.58 0.64
CA LEU A 130 16.39 15.79 -0.78
C LEU A 130 15.00 16.41 -1.02
N ILE A 131 14.06 16.27 -0.08
CA ILE A 131 12.72 16.87 -0.19
C ILE A 131 12.52 18.10 0.70
N ARG A 132 13.49 18.41 1.55
CA ARG A 132 13.38 19.45 2.60
C ARG A 132 12.98 20.82 2.07
N ASN A 133 13.50 21.21 0.92
CA ASN A 133 13.23 22.53 0.36
C ASN A 133 11.77 22.64 -0.07
N GLU A 134 11.24 21.64 -0.76
CA GLU A 134 9.85 21.61 -1.22
C GLU A 134 8.89 21.47 -0.05
N GLU A 135 9.22 20.67 0.97
CA GLU A 135 8.42 20.54 2.18
C GLU A 135 8.34 21.85 2.94
N PHE A 136 9.46 22.58 3.06
CA PHE A 136 9.50 23.90 3.72
C PHE A 136 8.61 24.92 3.00
N HIS A 137 8.69 24.97 1.66
CA HIS A 137 7.94 25.88 0.80
C HIS A 137 6.57 25.34 0.38
N TYR A 138 6.12 24.23 0.98
CA TYR A 138 4.85 23.63 0.64
C TYR A 138 3.67 24.59 0.85
N VAL A 139 2.89 24.78 -0.19
CA VAL A 139 1.69 25.64 -0.16
C VAL A 139 0.48 24.75 -0.01
N GLU A 140 -0.14 24.78 1.16
CA GLU A 140 -1.36 24.05 1.43
C GLU A 140 -2.58 24.65 0.71
N PRO A 141 -3.63 23.84 0.42
CA PRO A 141 -4.87 24.34 -0.17
C PRO A 141 -5.57 25.33 0.76
N LYS A 142 -6.23 26.34 0.18
CA LYS A 142 -6.90 27.42 0.93
C LYS A 142 -8.06 26.95 1.82
N HIS A 143 -8.73 25.86 1.44
CA HIS A 143 -9.88 25.32 2.19
C HIS A 143 -9.50 24.72 3.54
N ARG A 144 -8.28 24.19 3.69
CA ARG A 144 -7.78 23.52 4.91
C ARG A 144 -8.67 22.40 5.44
N THR A 145 -9.46 21.79 4.58
CA THR A 145 -10.38 20.71 4.95
C THR A 145 -9.60 19.38 4.98
N VAL A 146 -9.76 18.63 6.06
CA VAL A 146 -9.27 17.24 6.17
C VAL A 146 -10.30 16.32 5.55
N PHE A 147 -9.92 15.55 4.53
CA PHE A 147 -10.87 14.69 3.79
C PHE A 147 -10.37 13.27 3.52
N MET A 148 -9.26 12.87 4.10
CA MET A 148 -8.68 11.53 3.88
C MET A 148 -9.67 10.39 4.19
N ASP A 149 -10.39 10.50 5.30
CA ASP A 149 -11.39 9.50 5.68
C ASP A 149 -12.54 9.45 4.68
N LYS A 150 -12.98 10.61 4.19
CA LYS A 150 -14.01 10.72 3.14
C LYS A 150 -13.59 10.02 1.84
N LEU A 151 -12.31 10.08 1.45
CA LEU A 151 -11.82 9.38 0.26
C LEU A 151 -12.02 7.87 0.38
N TRP A 152 -11.72 7.30 1.55
CA TRP A 152 -11.91 5.87 1.79
C TRP A 152 -13.39 5.48 1.84
N GLU A 153 -14.23 6.26 2.53
CA GLU A 153 -15.67 6.07 2.60
C GLU A 153 -16.30 6.11 1.20
N LEU A 154 -15.95 7.09 0.37
CA LEU A 154 -16.40 7.21 -1.02
C LEU A 154 -15.92 6.02 -1.86
N GLY A 155 -14.66 5.62 -1.74
CA GLY A 155 -14.11 4.45 -2.43
C GLY A 155 -14.89 3.17 -2.07
N THR A 156 -15.23 2.97 -0.80
CA THR A 156 -16.03 1.81 -0.36
C THR A 156 -17.47 1.88 -0.84
N ALA A 157 -18.07 3.06 -0.91
CA ALA A 157 -19.41 3.25 -1.44
C ALA A 157 -19.47 2.95 -2.94
N ILE A 158 -18.48 3.42 -3.71
CA ILE A 158 -18.34 3.15 -5.15
C ILE A 158 -18.18 1.66 -5.39
N ASN A 159 -17.25 1.01 -4.70
CA ASN A 159 -17.01 -0.43 -4.84
C ASN A 159 -18.24 -1.28 -4.49
N GLY A 160 -19.01 -0.84 -3.49
CA GLY A 160 -20.25 -1.51 -3.06
C GLY A 160 -21.49 -1.08 -3.83
N CYS A 161 -21.38 -0.26 -4.88
CA CYS A 161 -22.51 0.30 -5.64
C CYS A 161 -23.57 0.93 -4.73
N ARG A 162 -23.17 1.58 -3.63
CA ARG A 162 -24.08 2.16 -2.63
C ARG A 162 -24.36 3.63 -2.93
N CYS A 163 -25.65 4.02 -2.83
CA CYS A 163 -26.02 5.44 -2.82
C CYS A 163 -25.49 6.12 -1.54
N ILE A 164 -25.10 7.36 -1.69
CA ILE A 164 -24.65 8.22 -0.60
C ILE A 164 -25.51 9.49 -0.53
N GLU A 165 -25.54 10.10 0.62
CA GLU A 165 -26.11 11.45 0.81
C GLU A 165 -24.95 12.40 1.10
N ILE A 166 -24.93 13.52 0.36
CA ILE A 166 -23.94 14.57 0.56
C ILE A 166 -24.64 15.90 0.88
N GLU A 167 -23.97 16.68 1.69
CA GLU A 167 -24.28 18.09 1.91
C GLU A 167 -23.19 18.93 1.25
N TYR A 168 -23.59 19.85 0.37
CA TYR A 168 -22.63 20.69 -0.32
C TYR A 168 -23.17 22.10 -0.56
N THR A 169 -22.27 23.07 -0.61
CA THR A 169 -22.61 24.47 -0.89
C THR A 169 -22.47 24.76 -2.39
N ARG A 170 -23.56 25.11 -3.03
CA ARG A 170 -23.55 25.43 -4.46
C ARG A 170 -22.76 26.71 -4.72
N SER A 171 -21.88 26.66 -5.72
CA SER A 171 -21.03 27.82 -6.09
C SER A 171 -21.82 29.03 -6.57
N LYS A 172 -23.01 28.82 -7.21
CA LYS A 172 -23.82 29.87 -7.85
C LYS A 172 -24.50 30.80 -6.86
N ASP A 173 -25.13 30.26 -5.83
CA ASP A 173 -25.98 30.99 -4.89
C ASP A 173 -25.54 30.86 -3.43
N LYS A 174 -24.46 30.11 -3.18
CA LYS A 174 -23.89 29.84 -1.84
C LYS A 174 -24.88 29.16 -0.88
N ILE A 175 -25.91 28.49 -1.42
CA ILE A 175 -26.87 27.73 -0.63
C ILE A 175 -26.33 26.32 -0.40
N THR A 176 -26.36 25.86 0.84
CA THR A 176 -26.05 24.47 1.20
C THR A 176 -27.27 23.60 0.92
N VAL A 177 -27.07 22.53 0.19
CA VAL A 177 -28.12 21.59 -0.19
C VAL A 177 -27.69 20.17 0.07
N THR A 178 -28.64 19.35 0.47
CA THR A 178 -28.46 17.89 0.58
C THR A 178 -28.83 17.21 -0.73
N ARG A 179 -28.06 16.22 -1.15
CA ARG A 179 -28.31 15.44 -2.37
C ARG A 179 -28.03 13.97 -2.13
N LYS A 180 -28.94 13.13 -2.63
CA LYS A 180 -28.72 11.70 -2.75
C LYS A 180 -28.07 11.41 -4.09
N LEU A 181 -26.95 10.66 -4.06
CA LEU A 181 -26.10 10.42 -5.22
C LEU A 181 -25.77 8.96 -5.37
N ARG A 182 -25.58 8.53 -6.63
CA ARG A 182 -24.89 7.27 -6.99
C ARG A 182 -23.46 7.62 -7.37
N PRO A 183 -22.48 7.39 -6.50
CA PRO A 183 -21.10 7.70 -6.77
C PRO A 183 -20.53 6.76 -7.84
N VAL A 184 -19.69 7.29 -8.72
CA VAL A 184 -19.07 6.55 -9.83
C VAL A 184 -17.56 6.48 -9.68
N ALA A 185 -16.91 7.61 -9.42
CA ALA A 185 -15.48 7.72 -9.32
C ALA A 185 -15.04 8.87 -8.42
N VAL A 186 -13.84 8.71 -7.85
CA VAL A 186 -13.08 9.82 -7.26
C VAL A 186 -11.91 10.11 -8.19
N MET A 187 -11.73 11.37 -8.54
CA MET A 187 -10.65 11.84 -9.42
C MET A 187 -9.81 12.89 -8.70
N PHE A 188 -8.55 12.98 -9.05
CA PHE A 188 -7.66 14.06 -8.66
C PHE A 188 -7.32 14.90 -9.89
N SER A 189 -7.51 16.22 -9.81
CA SER A 189 -7.16 17.16 -10.86
C SER A 189 -6.94 18.55 -10.27
N GLU A 190 -5.93 19.27 -10.78
CA GLU A 190 -5.67 20.67 -10.46
C GLU A 190 -5.71 20.97 -8.95
N PHE A 191 -4.97 20.20 -8.17
CA PHE A 191 -4.84 20.35 -6.70
C PHE A 191 -6.03 19.91 -5.86
N TYR A 192 -7.12 19.38 -6.46
CA TYR A 192 -8.34 19.01 -5.75
C TYR A 192 -8.78 17.57 -6.06
N PHE A 193 -9.48 17.00 -5.11
CA PHE A 193 -10.21 15.75 -5.34
C PHE A 193 -11.67 16.05 -5.69
N TYR A 194 -12.18 15.28 -6.64
CA TYR A 194 -13.54 15.41 -7.14
C TYR A 194 -14.26 14.07 -7.08
N LEU A 195 -15.51 14.12 -6.62
CA LEU A 195 -16.45 13.02 -6.74
C LEU A 195 -17.24 13.19 -8.04
N THR A 196 -17.28 12.15 -8.85
CA THR A 196 -18.15 12.03 -10.01
C THR A 196 -19.32 11.15 -9.61
N ALA A 197 -20.56 11.65 -9.73
CA ALA A 197 -21.75 10.94 -9.31
C ALA A 197 -22.99 11.32 -10.13
N PHE A 198 -23.92 10.38 -10.26
CA PHE A 198 -25.28 10.66 -10.75
C PHE A 198 -26.18 11.08 -9.59
N ILE A 199 -27.06 12.04 -9.85
CA ILE A 199 -28.05 12.48 -8.88
C ILE A 199 -29.17 11.43 -8.80
N ASP A 200 -29.45 10.91 -7.60
CA ASP A 200 -30.48 9.90 -7.33
C ASP A 200 -31.65 10.51 -6.55
N ASP A 201 -32.14 11.63 -7.04
CA ASP A 201 -33.24 12.40 -6.44
C ASP A 201 -34.25 12.75 -7.55
N GLU A 202 -35.41 12.08 -7.52
CA GLU A 202 -36.45 12.21 -8.55
C GLU A 202 -36.90 13.69 -8.76
N LYS A 203 -37.06 14.45 -7.67
CA LYS A 203 -37.45 15.86 -7.76
C LYS A 203 -36.42 16.74 -8.43
N VAL A 204 -35.16 16.41 -8.31
CA VAL A 204 -34.06 17.13 -8.95
C VAL A 204 -33.89 16.67 -10.39
N GLN A 205 -34.06 15.36 -10.64
CA GLN A 205 -34.00 14.78 -11.99
C GLN A 205 -35.07 15.39 -12.91
N GLU A 206 -36.27 15.70 -12.43
CA GLU A 206 -37.31 16.37 -13.21
C GLU A 206 -36.87 17.72 -13.77
N ASN A 207 -36.02 18.44 -13.05
CA ASN A 207 -35.50 19.74 -13.50
C ASN A 207 -34.31 19.64 -14.46
N PHE A 208 -33.65 18.47 -14.53
CA PHE A 208 -32.44 18.22 -15.31
C PHE A 208 -32.61 17.04 -16.26
N LYS A 209 -33.79 16.74 -16.73
CA LYS A 209 -34.20 15.51 -17.43
C LYS A 209 -33.29 15.01 -18.53
N VAL A 210 -32.52 15.85 -19.17
CA VAL A 210 -31.70 15.45 -20.33
C VAL A 210 -30.23 15.28 -19.98
N LEU A 211 -29.71 15.95 -18.95
CA LEU A 211 -28.26 15.97 -18.64
C LEU A 211 -27.82 14.91 -17.64
N ASN A 212 -28.66 14.60 -16.64
CA ASN A 212 -28.25 13.69 -15.55
C ASN A 212 -28.21 12.20 -15.98
N ASP A 213 -29.00 11.78 -16.98
CA ASP A 213 -28.98 10.39 -17.46
C ASP A 213 -27.79 10.09 -18.35
N ALA A 214 -27.24 11.13 -19.01
CA ALA A 214 -26.13 10.99 -19.93
C ALA A 214 -24.77 11.34 -19.29
N PHE A 215 -24.74 12.27 -18.32
CA PHE A 215 -23.50 12.79 -17.77
C PHE A 215 -23.53 12.90 -16.24
N PRO A 216 -22.55 12.32 -15.52
CA PRO A 216 -22.45 12.48 -14.08
C PRO A 216 -22.06 13.93 -13.72
N THR A 217 -22.54 14.38 -12.57
CA THR A 217 -22.14 15.66 -11.97
C THR A 217 -20.83 15.50 -11.21
N ILE A 218 -20.02 16.56 -11.22
CA ILE A 218 -18.71 16.59 -10.54
C ILE A 218 -18.83 17.47 -9.29
N TYR A 219 -18.44 16.93 -8.16
CA TYR A 219 -18.44 17.61 -6.86
C TYR A 219 -17.01 17.68 -6.31
N ARG A 220 -16.57 18.85 -5.88
CA ARG A 220 -15.29 19.01 -5.20
C ARG A 220 -15.41 18.57 -3.75
N LEU A 221 -14.40 17.87 -3.20
CA LEU A 221 -14.49 17.20 -1.89
C LEU A 221 -14.09 18.07 -0.69
N ASP A 222 -13.72 19.30 -0.88
CA ASP A 222 -13.31 20.26 0.17
C ASP A 222 -14.45 21.13 0.72
#